data_9d1e627b1e45f4001c9adbe3403f9f9d
#
_entry.id   9d1e627b1e45f4001c9adbe3403f9f9d
#
_cell.length_a   1.000
_cell.length_b   1.000
_cell.length_c   1.000
_cell.angle_alpha   90.00
_cell.angle_beta   90.00
_cell.angle_gamma   90.00
#
_symmetry.space_group_name_H-M   'P 1'
#
loop_
_entity.id
_entity.type
_entity.pdbx_description
1 polymer ?
#
loop_
_entity_poly.entity_id
_entity_poly.type
_entity_poly.pdbx_seq_one_letter_code
_entity_poly.pdbx_strand_id
1 'polypeptide(L)'
;LKEVVTETCVTTSMVFIILLGAAMLTSGFRAFGGEELVRDFLQDLPGGFWTQFIVVMAVIFLLGFFLDFIEIAVVVVPIIAPILLADPSANITAVWLGVMIGINIQTSFLTPPFGFALFYLRGVASKVVSTIEIYKGAVPFIILQLVGLAIAGYYPSLVNYLPNRIHLTSETAPPPMNPQLQECLEEFLFAYYDKEGESLMAGVSRAKGLDVSYLPKSEQKSLLAGFEAVMSVPMLVDDVIAARENLDAYLPDYRPLHRQVRRVEARGRRTDKRLEELERKIRNWSVEYDGPESEKLKFESEFAVLTQEREGFLSQIPGTWKGARDGFLERSKALKKTRLRYRQTVDAAYANVVRLQGLIADAESLAVLDKDLIGLTQIVQNSSVKAAIAAIKVVEKKLGAVAGSSKVKSQLSKARRALKKKTPKMDKALKHLSQGVKLFQTEVAWRSRAKSELLGPLQNYDD
;
A
#
# COMPACT_ATOMS: atom_id res chain seq x y z
N LEU A 1 37.96 15.58 -4.56
CA LEU A 1 36.68 15.79 -3.92
C LEU A 1 35.70 16.51 -4.86
N LYS A 2 36.09 17.65 -5.49
CA LYS A 2 35.21 18.39 -6.42
C LYS A 2 34.76 17.54 -7.60
N GLU A 3 35.66 16.79 -8.20
CA GLU A 3 35.40 15.91 -9.34
C GLU A 3 34.39 14.79 -8.98
N VAL A 4 34.63 14.10 -7.86
CA VAL A 4 33.72 13.07 -7.35
C VAL A 4 32.32 13.63 -7.08
N VAL A 5 32.23 14.80 -6.45
CA VAL A 5 30.95 15.47 -6.19
C VAL A 5 30.24 15.83 -7.49
N THR A 6 30.97 16.35 -8.49
CA THR A 6 30.39 16.72 -9.79
C THR A 6 29.86 15.47 -10.53
N GLU A 7 30.63 14.39 -10.60
CA GLU A 7 30.23 13.14 -11.24
C GLU A 7 29.01 12.51 -10.54
N THR A 8 29.01 12.50 -9.21
CA THR A 8 27.87 12.02 -8.42
C THR A 8 26.62 12.86 -8.70
N CYS A 9 26.74 14.19 -8.75
CA CYS A 9 25.61 15.07 -9.09
C CYS A 9 25.08 14.82 -10.50
N VAL A 10 25.96 14.64 -11.49
CA VAL A 10 25.58 14.37 -12.89
C VAL A 10 24.84 13.04 -12.97
N THR A 11 25.39 11.98 -12.39
CA THR A 11 24.77 10.63 -12.41
C THR A 11 23.42 10.62 -11.68
N THR A 12 23.35 11.25 -10.51
CA THR A 12 22.10 11.34 -9.75
C THR A 12 21.04 12.15 -10.50
N SER A 13 21.42 13.27 -11.11
CA SER A 13 20.51 14.10 -11.90
C SER A 13 19.98 13.35 -13.13
N MET A 14 20.82 12.56 -13.78
CA MET A 14 20.43 11.71 -14.91
C MET A 14 19.36 10.69 -14.48
N VAL A 15 19.56 10.01 -13.35
CA VAL A 15 18.57 9.05 -12.83
C VAL A 15 17.25 9.74 -12.50
N PHE A 16 17.27 10.91 -11.85
CA PHE A 16 16.05 11.66 -11.55
C PHE A 16 15.28 12.11 -12.80
N ILE A 17 15.97 12.53 -13.86
CA ILE A 17 15.33 12.92 -15.13
C ILE A 17 14.68 11.70 -15.79
N ILE A 18 15.35 10.55 -15.78
CA ILE A 18 14.80 9.29 -16.31
C ILE A 18 13.53 8.90 -15.53
N LEU A 19 13.57 8.94 -14.18
CA LEU A 19 12.43 8.65 -13.33
C LEU A 19 11.24 9.60 -13.58
N LEU A 20 11.51 10.88 -13.75
CA LEU A 20 10.49 11.88 -14.07
C LEU A 20 9.85 11.61 -15.43
N GLY A 21 10.68 11.37 -16.46
CA GLY A 21 10.23 11.02 -17.81
C GLY A 21 9.40 9.73 -17.82
N ALA A 22 9.83 8.72 -17.10
CA ALA A 22 9.12 7.46 -16.93
C ALA A 22 7.74 7.63 -16.26
N ALA A 23 7.67 8.45 -15.21
CA ALA A 23 6.42 8.76 -14.52
C ALA A 23 5.43 9.51 -15.43
N MET A 24 5.92 10.46 -16.23
CA MET A 24 5.11 11.18 -17.21
C MET A 24 4.62 10.26 -18.33
N LEU A 25 5.48 9.40 -18.86
CA LEU A 25 5.13 8.41 -19.88
C LEU A 25 4.07 7.43 -19.37
N THR A 26 4.26 6.88 -18.17
CA THR A 26 3.32 5.95 -17.55
C THR A 26 1.96 6.61 -17.29
N SER A 27 1.96 7.88 -16.84
CA SER A 27 0.72 8.64 -16.62
C SER A 27 0.01 8.93 -17.94
N GLY A 28 0.74 9.32 -18.99
CA GLY A 28 0.21 9.49 -20.33
C GLY A 28 -0.34 8.18 -20.90
N PHE A 29 0.40 7.10 -20.80
CA PHE A 29 -0.02 5.77 -21.24
C PHE A 29 -1.34 5.33 -20.60
N ARG A 30 -1.48 5.54 -19.27
CA ARG A 30 -2.73 5.26 -18.53
C ARG A 30 -3.86 6.17 -18.95
N ALA A 31 -3.61 7.47 -19.12
CA ALA A 31 -4.61 8.44 -19.54
C ALA A 31 -5.20 8.12 -20.94
N PHE A 32 -4.38 7.56 -21.82
CA PHE A 32 -4.81 7.10 -23.16
C PHE A 32 -5.40 5.67 -23.17
N GLY A 33 -5.65 5.07 -22.00
CA GLY A 33 -6.23 3.72 -21.92
C GLY A 33 -5.27 2.60 -22.27
N GLY A 34 -3.96 2.86 -22.28
CA GLY A 34 -2.95 1.84 -22.59
C GLY A 34 -2.94 0.66 -21.61
N GLU A 35 -3.25 0.92 -20.33
CA GLU A 35 -3.39 -0.13 -19.33
C GLU A 35 -4.55 -1.09 -19.65
N GLU A 36 -5.68 -0.58 -20.14
CA GLU A 36 -6.82 -1.41 -20.57
C GLU A 36 -6.47 -2.24 -21.79
N LEU A 37 -5.73 -1.66 -22.75
CA LEU A 37 -5.30 -2.35 -23.95
C LEU A 37 -4.37 -3.53 -23.63
N VAL A 38 -3.40 -3.32 -22.73
CA VAL A 38 -2.50 -4.40 -22.27
C VAL A 38 -3.29 -5.45 -21.48
N ARG A 39 -4.21 -5.04 -20.64
CA ARG A 39 -5.07 -5.95 -19.87
C ARG A 39 -5.93 -6.80 -20.78
N ASP A 40 -6.63 -6.19 -21.76
CA ASP A 40 -7.48 -6.90 -22.71
C ASP A 40 -6.64 -7.88 -23.52
N PHE A 41 -5.45 -7.47 -24.01
CA PHE A 41 -4.52 -8.36 -24.72
C PHE A 41 -4.12 -9.56 -23.87
N LEU A 42 -3.74 -9.35 -22.62
CA LEU A 42 -3.33 -10.44 -21.73
C LEU A 42 -4.50 -11.37 -21.38
N GLN A 43 -5.71 -10.81 -21.15
CA GLN A 43 -6.89 -11.60 -20.83
C GLN A 43 -7.44 -12.40 -22.03
N ASP A 44 -7.20 -11.95 -23.24
CA ASP A 44 -7.59 -12.67 -24.47
C ASP A 44 -6.66 -13.87 -24.78
N LEU A 45 -5.53 -14.01 -24.06
CA LEU A 45 -4.60 -15.12 -24.25
C LEU A 45 -5.23 -16.44 -23.75
N PRO A 46 -5.25 -17.50 -24.59
CA PRO A 46 -5.72 -18.81 -24.17
C PRO A 46 -4.74 -19.44 -23.15
N GLY A 47 -5.25 -20.11 -22.12
CA GLY A 47 -4.42 -20.87 -21.15
C GLY A 47 -4.31 -20.25 -19.76
N GLY A 48 -5.03 -19.15 -19.49
CA GLY A 48 -5.13 -18.55 -18.15
C GLY A 48 -3.83 -17.87 -17.67
N PHE A 49 -3.72 -17.71 -16.34
CA PHE A 49 -2.64 -16.96 -15.69
C PHE A 49 -1.22 -17.37 -16.14
N TRP A 50 -0.93 -18.66 -16.23
CA TRP A 50 0.43 -19.11 -16.53
C TRP A 50 0.87 -18.72 -17.94
N THR A 51 -0.06 -18.73 -18.91
CA THR A 51 0.26 -18.25 -20.28
C THR A 51 0.52 -16.74 -20.28
N GLN A 52 -0.31 -15.96 -19.57
CA GLN A 52 -0.10 -14.53 -19.42
C GLN A 52 1.27 -14.24 -18.78
N PHE A 53 1.58 -14.95 -17.69
CA PHE A 53 2.86 -14.82 -16.99
C PHE A 53 4.05 -15.12 -17.89
N ILE A 54 4.02 -16.23 -18.63
CA ILE A 54 5.13 -16.61 -19.53
C ILE A 54 5.29 -15.57 -20.65
N VAL A 55 4.21 -15.10 -21.26
CA VAL A 55 4.25 -14.06 -22.31
C VAL A 55 4.85 -12.77 -21.74
N VAL A 56 4.41 -12.34 -20.57
CA VAL A 56 4.95 -11.16 -19.90
C VAL A 56 6.44 -11.32 -19.61
N MET A 57 6.85 -12.47 -19.07
CA MET A 57 8.26 -12.75 -18.78
C MET A 57 9.11 -12.76 -20.06
N ALA A 58 8.59 -13.31 -21.15
CA ALA A 58 9.28 -13.29 -22.45
C ALA A 58 9.42 -11.86 -23.00
N VAL A 59 8.38 -11.03 -22.89
CA VAL A 59 8.43 -9.61 -23.30
C VAL A 59 9.45 -8.84 -22.48
N ILE A 60 9.43 -8.98 -21.15
CA ILE A 60 10.42 -8.34 -20.25
C ILE A 60 11.84 -8.81 -20.60
N PHE A 61 12.02 -10.08 -20.86
CA PHE A 61 13.32 -10.64 -21.28
C PHE A 61 13.84 -9.99 -22.57
N LEU A 62 12.97 -9.85 -23.59
CA LEU A 62 13.33 -9.18 -24.83
C LEU A 62 13.61 -7.69 -24.65
N LEU A 63 12.78 -7.00 -23.83
CA LEU A 63 13.02 -5.60 -23.51
C LEU A 63 14.36 -5.38 -22.80
N GLY A 64 14.76 -6.31 -21.93
CA GLY A 64 16.03 -6.24 -21.20
C GLY A 64 17.29 -6.32 -22.06
N PHE A 65 17.18 -6.61 -23.35
CA PHE A 65 18.30 -6.45 -24.29
C PHE A 65 18.58 -5.00 -24.67
N PHE A 66 17.56 -4.14 -24.61
CA PHE A 66 17.60 -2.78 -25.14
C PHE A 66 17.39 -1.72 -24.05
N LEU A 67 16.61 -2.04 -23.00
CA LEU A 67 16.28 -1.14 -21.92
C LEU A 67 17.11 -1.47 -20.69
N ASP A 68 17.44 -0.44 -19.92
CA ASP A 68 18.06 -0.59 -18.61
C ASP A 68 17.04 -1.18 -17.61
N PHE A 69 17.56 -1.86 -16.56
CA PHE A 69 16.71 -2.46 -15.52
C PHE A 69 15.86 -1.42 -14.79
N ILE A 70 16.37 -0.19 -14.63
CA ILE A 70 15.63 0.92 -14.00
C ILE A 70 14.41 1.28 -14.83
N GLU A 71 14.57 1.36 -16.17
CA GLU A 71 13.47 1.69 -17.10
C GLU A 71 12.40 0.61 -17.05
N ILE A 72 12.80 -0.65 -17.07
CA ILE A 72 11.84 -1.77 -16.98
C ILE A 72 11.12 -1.74 -15.62
N ALA A 73 11.85 -1.54 -14.52
CA ALA A 73 11.29 -1.53 -13.17
C ALA A 73 10.31 -0.36 -12.94
N VAL A 74 10.57 0.80 -13.54
CA VAL A 74 9.78 2.02 -13.30
C VAL A 74 8.64 2.19 -14.30
N VAL A 75 8.81 1.71 -15.55
CA VAL A 75 7.77 1.87 -16.60
C VAL A 75 6.96 0.59 -16.77
N VAL A 76 7.62 -0.54 -17.01
CA VAL A 76 6.96 -1.80 -17.41
C VAL A 76 6.28 -2.48 -16.22
N VAL A 77 7.00 -2.62 -15.11
CA VAL A 77 6.48 -3.34 -13.92
C VAL A 77 5.23 -2.69 -13.34
N PRO A 78 5.10 -1.36 -13.18
CA PRO A 78 3.88 -0.75 -12.66
C PRO A 78 2.64 -0.91 -13.56
N ILE A 79 2.84 -1.19 -14.85
CA ILE A 79 1.74 -1.46 -15.80
C ILE A 79 1.30 -2.93 -15.68
N ILE A 80 2.25 -3.86 -15.62
CA ILE A 80 2.01 -5.29 -15.73
C ILE A 80 1.69 -5.95 -14.38
N ALA A 81 2.41 -5.55 -13.30
CA ALA A 81 2.26 -6.20 -12.01
C ALA A 81 0.83 -6.10 -11.44
N PRO A 82 0.10 -4.97 -11.51
CA PRO A 82 -1.28 -4.91 -11.07
C PRO A 82 -2.22 -5.84 -11.84
N ILE A 83 -1.96 -6.04 -13.14
CA ILE A 83 -2.77 -6.92 -14.00
C ILE A 83 -2.59 -8.38 -13.59
N LEU A 84 -1.33 -8.83 -13.42
CA LEU A 84 -1.02 -10.20 -13.01
C LEU A 84 -1.45 -10.50 -11.58
N LEU A 85 -1.28 -9.54 -10.65
CA LEU A 85 -1.66 -9.70 -9.26
C LEU A 85 -3.18 -9.63 -9.02
N ALA A 86 -3.93 -9.04 -9.96
CA ALA A 86 -5.39 -8.96 -9.88
C ALA A 86 -6.10 -10.25 -10.32
N ASP A 87 -5.39 -11.21 -10.93
CA ASP A 87 -5.97 -12.49 -11.35
C ASP A 87 -6.18 -13.39 -10.11
N PRO A 88 -7.44 -13.71 -9.75
CA PRO A 88 -7.74 -14.52 -8.57
C PRO A 88 -7.22 -15.97 -8.68
N SER A 89 -7.01 -16.46 -9.91
CA SER A 89 -6.55 -17.83 -10.15
C SER A 89 -5.04 -18.00 -9.91
N ALA A 90 -4.30 -16.90 -9.84
CA ALA A 90 -2.84 -16.90 -9.80
C ALA A 90 -2.27 -17.37 -8.45
N ASN A 91 -2.92 -17.00 -7.35
CA ASN A 91 -2.44 -17.23 -5.97
C ASN A 91 -0.95 -16.94 -5.76
N ILE A 92 -0.47 -15.83 -6.35
CA ILE A 92 0.92 -15.38 -6.25
C ILE A 92 1.03 -14.15 -5.35
N THR A 93 2.21 -13.97 -4.74
CA THR A 93 2.51 -12.78 -3.96
C THR A 93 3.26 -11.74 -4.80
N ALA A 94 3.13 -10.47 -4.44
CA ALA A 94 3.90 -9.39 -5.06
C ALA A 94 5.42 -9.59 -4.89
N VAL A 95 5.85 -10.18 -3.76
CA VAL A 95 7.25 -10.50 -3.49
C VAL A 95 7.77 -11.55 -4.47
N TRP A 96 7.02 -12.64 -4.66
CA TRP A 96 7.39 -13.69 -5.62
C TRP A 96 7.46 -13.13 -7.04
N LEU A 97 6.46 -12.36 -7.47
CA LEU A 97 6.45 -11.74 -8.80
C LEU A 97 7.65 -10.80 -8.98
N GLY A 98 7.98 -9.98 -7.98
CA GLY A 98 9.12 -9.08 -8.03
C GLY A 98 10.46 -9.84 -8.16
N VAL A 99 10.64 -10.94 -7.42
CA VAL A 99 11.84 -11.78 -7.53
C VAL A 99 11.93 -12.45 -8.90
N MET A 100 10.83 -12.98 -9.44
CA MET A 100 10.81 -13.59 -10.77
C MET A 100 11.18 -12.57 -11.86
N ILE A 101 10.60 -11.37 -11.81
CA ILE A 101 10.95 -10.29 -12.75
C ILE A 101 12.42 -9.88 -12.58
N GLY A 102 12.91 -9.73 -11.35
CA GLY A 102 14.29 -9.34 -11.06
C GLY A 102 15.31 -10.33 -11.64
N ILE A 103 15.12 -11.64 -11.41
CA ILE A 103 16.00 -12.69 -11.97
C ILE A 103 15.92 -12.68 -13.52
N ASN A 104 14.72 -12.49 -14.07
CA ASN A 104 14.51 -12.45 -15.52
C ASN A 104 15.26 -11.28 -16.18
N ILE A 105 15.14 -10.07 -15.63
CA ILE A 105 15.87 -8.89 -16.11
C ILE A 105 17.38 -9.12 -16.00
N GLN A 106 17.86 -9.66 -14.89
CA GLN A 106 19.28 -9.94 -14.69
C GLN A 106 19.79 -10.96 -15.72
N THR A 107 18.98 -11.96 -16.10
CA THR A 107 19.32 -12.95 -17.10
C THR A 107 19.43 -12.31 -18.49
N SER A 108 18.49 -11.44 -18.87
CA SER A 108 18.55 -10.73 -20.16
C SER A 108 19.76 -9.83 -20.28
N PHE A 109 20.16 -9.18 -19.19
CA PHE A 109 21.36 -8.34 -19.11
C PHE A 109 22.68 -9.08 -19.42
N LEU A 110 22.74 -10.38 -19.14
CA LEU A 110 23.90 -11.24 -19.38
C LEU A 110 23.83 -11.99 -20.69
N THR A 111 22.69 -11.97 -21.41
CA THR A 111 22.49 -12.82 -22.58
C THR A 111 23.07 -12.18 -23.85
N PRO A 112 24.03 -12.85 -24.54
CA PRO A 112 24.52 -12.40 -25.84
C PRO A 112 23.41 -12.36 -26.92
N PRO A 113 23.51 -11.52 -27.96
CA PRO A 113 24.63 -10.61 -28.25
C PRO A 113 24.51 -9.22 -27.66
N PHE A 114 23.32 -8.82 -27.13
CA PHE A 114 23.00 -7.46 -26.74
C PHE A 114 23.09 -7.19 -25.23
N GLY A 115 23.39 -8.22 -24.42
CA GLY A 115 23.44 -8.07 -22.96
C GLY A 115 24.26 -6.85 -22.53
N PHE A 116 23.59 -5.88 -21.91
CA PHE A 116 24.15 -4.58 -21.56
C PHE A 116 25.41 -4.70 -20.67
N ALA A 117 25.41 -5.67 -19.72
CA ALA A 117 26.57 -5.96 -18.88
C ALA A 117 27.77 -6.46 -19.68
N LEU A 118 27.54 -7.24 -20.75
CA LEU A 118 28.62 -7.74 -21.61
C LEU A 118 29.21 -6.63 -22.45
N PHE A 119 28.41 -5.66 -22.85
CA PHE A 119 28.89 -4.48 -23.56
C PHE A 119 29.82 -3.62 -22.68
N TYR A 120 29.43 -3.40 -21.43
CA TYR A 120 30.27 -2.71 -20.44
C TYR A 120 31.57 -3.47 -20.19
N LEU A 121 31.47 -4.78 -19.98
CA LEU A 121 32.64 -5.64 -19.76
C LEU A 121 33.59 -5.57 -20.94
N ARG A 122 33.07 -5.55 -22.17
CA ARG A 122 33.88 -5.39 -23.37
C ARG A 122 34.64 -4.05 -23.43
N GLY A 123 34.00 -2.96 -22.95
CA GLY A 123 34.63 -1.63 -22.89
C GLY A 123 35.81 -1.55 -21.92
N VAL A 124 35.79 -2.32 -20.84
CA VAL A 124 36.81 -2.30 -19.78
C VAL A 124 37.82 -3.45 -19.90
N ALA A 125 37.45 -4.55 -20.55
CA ALA A 125 38.30 -5.72 -20.69
C ALA A 125 39.57 -5.43 -21.52
N SER A 126 40.66 -6.10 -21.15
CA SER A 126 41.92 -6.02 -21.91
C SER A 126 41.72 -6.41 -23.37
N LYS A 127 42.44 -5.76 -24.29
CA LYS A 127 42.40 -6.04 -25.72
C LYS A 127 42.77 -7.51 -26.10
N VAL A 128 43.44 -8.21 -25.16
CA VAL A 128 43.81 -9.62 -25.30
C VAL A 128 42.57 -10.55 -25.23
N VAL A 129 41.54 -10.16 -24.50
CA VAL A 129 40.32 -10.96 -24.34
C VAL A 129 39.37 -10.71 -25.50
N SER A 130 39.04 -11.77 -26.24
CA SER A 130 38.10 -11.67 -27.36
C SER A 130 36.64 -11.59 -26.87
N THR A 131 35.76 -10.97 -27.70
CA THR A 131 34.33 -10.87 -27.38
C THR A 131 33.68 -12.25 -27.24
N ILE A 132 34.15 -13.23 -28.06
CA ILE A 132 33.64 -14.61 -28.00
C ILE A 132 33.98 -15.28 -26.67
N GLU A 133 35.15 -15.02 -26.10
CA GLU A 133 35.55 -15.54 -24.78
C GLU A 133 34.66 -14.96 -23.67
N ILE A 134 34.34 -13.67 -23.74
CA ILE A 134 33.40 -13.03 -22.83
C ILE A 134 32.03 -13.71 -22.92
N TYR A 135 31.53 -13.94 -24.14
CA TYR A 135 30.25 -14.61 -24.34
C TYR A 135 30.22 -16.05 -23.83
N LYS A 136 31.28 -16.82 -24.13
CA LYS A 136 31.45 -18.19 -23.60
C LYS A 136 31.50 -18.19 -22.05
N GLY A 137 32.17 -17.20 -21.46
CA GLY A 137 32.22 -17.03 -20.00
C GLY A 137 30.85 -16.68 -19.38
N ALA A 138 29.98 -15.98 -20.10
CA ALA A 138 28.65 -15.62 -19.62
C ALA A 138 27.65 -16.80 -19.59
N VAL A 139 27.80 -17.77 -20.52
CA VAL A 139 26.86 -18.90 -20.66
C VAL A 139 26.63 -19.69 -19.36
N PRO A 140 27.65 -20.10 -18.58
CA PRO A 140 27.43 -20.79 -17.30
C PRO A 140 26.59 -20.00 -16.30
N PHE A 141 26.77 -18.68 -16.26
CA PHE A 141 26.00 -17.80 -15.37
C PHE A 141 24.55 -17.68 -15.82
N ILE A 142 24.29 -17.58 -17.13
CA ILE A 142 22.94 -17.59 -17.70
C ILE A 142 22.21 -18.88 -17.36
N ILE A 143 22.88 -20.04 -17.50
CA ILE A 143 22.31 -21.35 -17.14
C ILE A 143 21.99 -21.37 -15.63
N LEU A 144 22.90 -20.91 -14.79
CA LEU A 144 22.68 -20.88 -13.35
C LEU A 144 21.48 -19.97 -12.98
N GLN A 145 21.33 -18.84 -13.62
CA GLN A 145 20.19 -17.92 -13.40
C GLN A 145 18.89 -18.54 -13.88
N LEU A 146 18.87 -19.21 -15.04
CA LEU A 146 17.67 -19.91 -15.53
C LEU A 146 17.27 -21.06 -14.58
N VAL A 147 18.24 -21.79 -14.04
CA VAL A 147 17.99 -22.81 -13.01
C VAL A 147 17.43 -22.15 -11.75
N GLY A 148 18.01 -21.03 -11.29
CA GLY A 148 17.51 -20.26 -10.17
C GLY A 148 16.08 -19.75 -10.39
N LEU A 149 15.78 -19.25 -11.59
CA LEU A 149 14.44 -18.82 -12.00
C LEU A 149 13.44 -19.98 -11.96
N ALA A 150 13.83 -21.15 -12.47
CA ALA A 150 13.00 -22.35 -12.45
C ALA A 150 12.74 -22.83 -11.00
N ILE A 151 13.76 -22.84 -10.14
CA ILE A 151 13.60 -23.18 -8.73
C ILE A 151 12.68 -22.20 -8.00
N ALA A 152 12.88 -20.88 -8.16
CA ALA A 152 12.04 -19.85 -7.57
C ALA A 152 10.59 -19.92 -8.08
N GLY A 153 10.41 -20.26 -9.36
CA GLY A 153 9.09 -20.45 -9.96
C GLY A 153 8.37 -21.69 -9.44
N TYR A 154 9.08 -22.80 -9.32
CA TYR A 154 8.50 -24.08 -8.85
C TYR A 154 8.28 -24.12 -7.33
N TYR A 155 9.11 -23.43 -6.55
CA TYR A 155 9.02 -23.35 -5.10
C TYR A 155 8.77 -21.91 -4.60
N PRO A 156 7.56 -21.35 -4.77
CA PRO A 156 7.24 -19.99 -4.33
C PRO A 156 7.45 -19.78 -2.82
N SER A 157 7.33 -20.84 -2.02
CA SER A 157 7.58 -20.82 -0.58
C SER A 157 9.00 -20.42 -0.22
N LEU A 158 9.99 -20.75 -1.06
CA LEU A 158 11.38 -20.38 -0.83
C LEU A 158 11.56 -18.84 -0.82
N VAL A 159 10.91 -18.19 -1.78
CA VAL A 159 10.95 -16.71 -1.93
C VAL A 159 10.13 -16.02 -0.85
N ASN A 160 8.97 -16.58 -0.51
CA ASN A 160 8.04 -15.99 0.45
C ASN A 160 8.37 -16.32 1.91
N TYR A 161 9.28 -17.25 2.17
CA TYR A 161 9.57 -17.72 3.54
C TYR A 161 9.98 -16.60 4.48
N LEU A 162 10.99 -15.82 4.12
CA LEU A 162 11.48 -14.75 4.98
C LEU A 162 10.51 -13.58 5.09
N PRO A 163 9.95 -13.03 3.99
CA PRO A 163 8.93 -11.98 4.07
C PRO A 163 7.72 -12.40 4.92
N ASN A 164 7.19 -13.61 4.71
CA ASN A 164 6.04 -14.08 5.48
C ASN A 164 6.38 -14.19 6.98
N ARG A 165 7.58 -14.65 7.32
CA ARG A 165 7.99 -14.81 8.72
C ARG A 165 8.24 -13.46 9.40
N ILE A 166 8.83 -12.51 8.71
CA ILE A 166 9.10 -11.17 9.27
C ILE A 166 7.80 -10.39 9.45
N HIS A 167 6.91 -10.42 8.47
CA HIS A 167 5.67 -9.65 8.51
C HIS A 167 4.58 -10.28 9.36
N LEU A 168 4.47 -11.60 9.39
CA LEU A 168 3.46 -12.31 10.22
C LEU A 168 3.81 -12.34 11.70
N THR A 169 5.08 -12.19 12.06
CA THR A 169 5.53 -12.16 13.48
C THR A 169 5.76 -10.75 14.00
N SER A 170 5.60 -9.71 13.18
CA SER A 170 5.77 -8.32 13.58
C SER A 170 4.43 -7.75 14.02
N GLU A 171 4.37 -7.18 15.22
CA GLU A 171 3.20 -6.42 15.73
C GLU A 171 2.82 -5.24 14.83
N THR A 172 3.74 -4.79 13.98
CA THR A 172 3.56 -3.69 13.04
C THR A 172 3.37 -4.14 11.60
N ALA A 173 3.17 -5.45 11.35
CA ALA A 173 2.99 -5.95 10.00
C ALA A 173 1.79 -5.28 9.31
N PRO A 174 1.97 -4.73 8.10
CA PRO A 174 0.85 -4.18 7.37
C PRO A 174 -0.13 -5.31 7.00
N PRO A 175 -1.44 -5.03 6.98
CA PRO A 175 -2.42 -6.03 6.58
C PRO A 175 -2.11 -6.53 5.16
N PRO A 176 -2.35 -7.82 4.85
CA PRO A 176 -2.06 -8.37 3.54
C PRO A 176 -2.81 -7.60 2.45
N MET A 177 -2.11 -7.22 1.39
CA MET A 177 -2.70 -6.46 0.28
C MET A 177 -3.42 -7.38 -0.72
N ASN A 178 -3.07 -8.67 -0.77
CA ASN A 178 -3.74 -9.64 -1.64
C ASN A 178 -5.17 -9.92 -1.14
N PRO A 179 -6.21 -9.69 -1.97
CA PRO A 179 -7.60 -9.93 -1.56
C PRO A 179 -7.90 -11.36 -1.13
N GLN A 180 -7.29 -12.36 -1.76
CA GLN A 180 -7.48 -13.77 -1.38
C GLN A 180 -6.85 -14.08 -0.02
N LEU A 181 -5.67 -13.52 0.26
CA LEU A 181 -5.04 -13.69 1.56
C LEU A 181 -5.83 -12.98 2.66
N GLN A 182 -6.42 -11.81 2.37
CA GLN A 182 -7.34 -11.13 3.29
C GLN A 182 -8.57 -11.98 3.57
N GLU A 183 -9.11 -12.63 2.56
CA GLU A 183 -10.29 -13.49 2.68
C GLU A 183 -9.97 -14.76 3.48
N CYS A 184 -8.85 -15.41 3.20
CA CYS A 184 -8.37 -16.56 3.95
C CYS A 184 -8.10 -16.22 5.43
N LEU A 185 -7.51 -15.04 5.70
CA LEU A 185 -7.29 -14.55 7.06
C LEU A 185 -8.62 -14.28 7.78
N GLU A 186 -9.60 -13.67 7.10
CA GLU A 186 -10.93 -13.46 7.65
C GLU A 186 -11.61 -14.81 8.01
N GLU A 187 -11.53 -15.81 7.13
CA GLU A 187 -12.09 -17.16 7.39
C GLU A 187 -11.42 -17.81 8.61
N PHE A 188 -10.10 -17.73 8.70
CA PHE A 188 -9.37 -18.25 9.85
C PHE A 188 -9.78 -17.56 11.15
N LEU A 189 -9.85 -16.22 11.16
CA LEU A 189 -10.24 -15.44 12.33
C LEU A 189 -11.69 -15.71 12.74
N PHE A 190 -12.60 -15.85 11.79
CA PHE A 190 -14.00 -16.14 12.08
C PHE A 190 -14.18 -17.54 12.67
N ALA A 191 -13.46 -18.54 12.12
CA ALA A 191 -13.44 -19.88 12.71
C ALA A 191 -12.80 -19.90 14.11
N TYR A 192 -11.79 -19.07 14.35
CA TYR A 192 -11.19 -18.91 15.66
C TYR A 192 -12.16 -18.26 16.66
N TYR A 193 -12.88 -17.22 16.24
CA TYR A 193 -13.90 -16.59 17.09
C TYR A 193 -15.08 -17.53 17.41
N ASP A 194 -15.48 -18.39 16.48
CA ASP A 194 -16.49 -19.39 16.73
C ASP A 194 -16.07 -20.39 17.82
N LYS A 195 -14.80 -20.80 17.79
CA LYS A 195 -14.23 -21.76 18.73
C LYS A 195 -13.90 -21.18 20.11
N GLU A 196 -13.24 -20.02 20.16
CA GLU A 196 -12.67 -19.44 21.37
C GLU A 196 -13.45 -18.19 21.87
N GLY A 197 -14.51 -17.81 21.15
CA GLY A 197 -15.22 -16.54 21.38
C GLY A 197 -15.76 -16.37 22.80
N GLU A 198 -16.28 -17.45 23.43
CA GLU A 198 -16.74 -17.36 24.84
C GLU A 198 -15.61 -17.06 25.81
N SER A 199 -14.45 -17.66 25.60
CA SER A 199 -13.25 -17.43 26.42
C SER A 199 -12.75 -15.99 26.26
N LEU A 200 -12.68 -15.50 25.02
CA LEU A 200 -12.29 -14.13 24.72
C LEU A 200 -13.26 -13.11 25.33
N MET A 201 -14.55 -13.31 25.19
CA MET A 201 -15.57 -12.41 25.78
C MET A 201 -15.57 -12.42 27.31
N ALA A 202 -15.25 -13.56 27.93
CA ALA A 202 -15.06 -13.64 29.38
C ALA A 202 -13.80 -12.85 29.82
N GLY A 203 -12.73 -12.89 29.03
CA GLY A 203 -11.52 -12.08 29.25
C GLY A 203 -11.82 -10.58 29.20
N VAL A 204 -12.49 -10.14 28.14
CA VAL A 204 -12.92 -8.72 27.97
C VAL A 204 -13.85 -8.28 29.10
N SER A 205 -14.78 -9.12 29.51
CA SER A 205 -15.70 -8.80 30.62
C SER A 205 -14.96 -8.63 31.95
N ARG A 206 -13.93 -9.43 32.21
CA ARG A 206 -13.05 -9.25 33.39
C ARG A 206 -12.26 -7.95 33.29
N ALA A 207 -11.68 -7.64 32.11
CA ALA A 207 -10.96 -6.39 31.90
C ALA A 207 -11.86 -5.15 32.05
N LYS A 208 -13.13 -5.22 31.66
CA LYS A 208 -14.12 -4.16 31.84
C LYS A 208 -14.47 -3.91 33.33
N GLY A 209 -14.30 -4.92 34.18
CA GLY A 209 -14.49 -4.83 35.62
C GLY A 209 -13.34 -4.18 36.41
N LEU A 210 -12.23 -3.83 35.79
CA LEU A 210 -11.10 -3.19 36.43
C LEU A 210 -11.43 -1.76 36.85
N ASP A 211 -10.90 -1.32 38.02
CA ASP A 211 -11.03 0.06 38.44
C ASP A 211 -10.18 1.00 37.60
N VAL A 212 -10.85 1.74 36.75
CA VAL A 212 -10.24 2.75 35.86
C VAL A 212 -10.62 4.17 36.23
N SER A 213 -11.26 4.37 37.39
CA SER A 213 -11.81 5.67 37.85
C SER A 213 -10.74 6.74 38.02
N TYR A 214 -9.50 6.34 38.33
CA TYR A 214 -8.36 7.24 38.55
C TYR A 214 -7.69 7.70 37.24
N LEU A 215 -8.00 7.07 36.10
CA LEU A 215 -7.50 7.49 34.79
C LEU A 215 -8.09 8.85 34.40
N PRO A 216 -7.37 9.64 33.57
CA PRO A 216 -7.97 10.82 32.96
C PRO A 216 -9.23 10.45 32.16
N LYS A 217 -10.28 11.29 32.23
CA LYS A 217 -11.58 11.02 31.59
C LYS A 217 -11.46 10.64 30.09
N SER A 218 -10.49 11.22 29.39
CA SER A 218 -10.24 10.88 27.97
C SER A 218 -9.74 9.44 27.81
N GLU A 219 -8.80 9.00 28.65
CA GLU A 219 -8.22 7.66 28.60
C GLU A 219 -9.23 6.62 29.06
N GLN A 220 -9.98 6.90 30.14
CA GLN A 220 -11.07 6.06 30.59
C GLN A 220 -12.11 5.83 29.50
N LYS A 221 -12.57 6.92 28.82
CA LYS A 221 -13.54 6.82 27.73
C LYS A 221 -13.00 6.02 26.55
N SER A 222 -11.72 6.22 26.18
CA SER A 222 -11.09 5.48 25.07
C SER A 222 -10.97 4.00 25.38
N LEU A 223 -10.57 3.63 26.60
CA LEU A 223 -10.43 2.24 27.01
C LEU A 223 -11.79 1.53 27.04
N LEU A 224 -12.80 2.15 27.65
CA LEU A 224 -14.15 1.58 27.71
C LEU A 224 -14.77 1.44 26.30
N ALA A 225 -14.54 2.42 25.42
CA ALA A 225 -14.96 2.31 24.02
C ALA A 225 -14.24 1.17 23.28
N GLY A 226 -12.97 0.89 23.60
CA GLY A 226 -12.24 -0.27 23.09
C GLY A 226 -12.92 -1.57 23.52
N PHE A 227 -13.23 -1.76 24.78
CA PHE A 227 -13.94 -2.94 25.27
C PHE A 227 -15.33 -3.12 24.68
N GLU A 228 -16.09 -2.02 24.51
CA GLU A 228 -17.40 -2.07 23.85
C GLU A 228 -17.28 -2.45 22.37
N ALA A 229 -16.23 -1.98 21.69
CA ALA A 229 -15.95 -2.35 20.32
C ALA A 229 -15.70 -3.86 20.20
N VAL A 230 -14.87 -4.44 21.08
CA VAL A 230 -14.62 -5.91 21.06
C VAL A 230 -15.91 -6.69 21.35
N MET A 231 -16.73 -6.25 22.30
CA MET A 231 -18.02 -6.90 22.58
C MET A 231 -18.99 -6.90 21.39
N SER A 232 -18.82 -6.00 20.43
CA SER A 232 -19.62 -5.95 19.20
C SER A 232 -19.08 -6.82 18.06
N VAL A 233 -17.87 -7.38 18.19
CA VAL A 233 -17.21 -8.15 17.13
C VAL A 233 -18.03 -9.37 16.67
N PRO A 234 -18.62 -10.21 17.55
CA PRO A 234 -19.39 -11.35 17.08
C PRO A 234 -20.52 -10.96 16.13
N MET A 235 -21.31 -9.96 16.48
CA MET A 235 -22.40 -9.44 15.64
C MET A 235 -21.85 -8.90 14.30
N LEU A 236 -20.68 -8.27 14.29
CA LEU A 236 -20.08 -7.77 13.05
C LEU A 236 -19.54 -8.90 12.16
N VAL A 237 -19.07 -9.99 12.76
CA VAL A 237 -18.70 -11.22 12.04
C VAL A 237 -19.91 -11.84 11.37
N ASP A 238 -21.02 -11.98 12.09
CA ASP A 238 -22.28 -12.48 11.55
C ASP A 238 -22.79 -11.61 10.38
N ASP A 239 -22.71 -10.28 10.52
CA ASP A 239 -23.06 -9.33 9.45
C ASP A 239 -22.20 -9.56 8.18
N VAL A 240 -20.90 -9.85 8.33
CA VAL A 240 -20.01 -10.12 7.19
C VAL A 240 -20.34 -11.47 6.56
N ILE A 241 -20.55 -12.51 7.35
CA ILE A 241 -20.92 -13.86 6.86
C ILE A 241 -22.24 -13.79 6.08
N ALA A 242 -23.28 -13.18 6.65
CA ALA A 242 -24.58 -13.04 5.98
C ALA A 242 -24.50 -12.24 4.68
N ALA A 243 -23.70 -11.15 4.65
CA ALA A 243 -23.50 -10.36 3.44
C ALA A 243 -22.73 -11.16 2.36
N ARG A 244 -21.77 -12.02 2.75
CA ARG A 244 -21.04 -12.92 1.87
C ARG A 244 -21.95 -13.97 1.27
N GLU A 245 -22.72 -14.69 2.10
CA GLU A 245 -23.66 -15.70 1.65
C GLU A 245 -24.70 -15.14 0.66
N ASN A 246 -25.20 -13.92 0.94
CA ASN A 246 -26.12 -13.22 0.02
C ASN A 246 -25.49 -12.92 -1.34
N LEU A 247 -24.20 -12.54 -1.37
CA LEU A 247 -23.48 -12.34 -2.63
C LEU A 247 -23.23 -13.68 -3.33
N ASP A 248 -22.75 -14.68 -2.62
CA ASP A 248 -22.41 -16.00 -3.17
C ASP A 248 -23.62 -16.72 -3.74
N ALA A 249 -24.77 -16.60 -3.09
CA ALA A 249 -26.05 -17.10 -3.61
C ALA A 249 -26.47 -16.43 -4.92
N TYR A 250 -26.05 -15.18 -5.15
CA TYR A 250 -26.38 -14.44 -6.37
C TYR A 250 -25.42 -14.71 -7.55
N LEU A 251 -24.18 -15.11 -7.27
CA LEU A 251 -23.13 -15.29 -8.28
C LEU A 251 -23.42 -16.35 -9.34
N PRO A 252 -24.06 -17.52 -9.04
CA PRO A 252 -24.34 -18.55 -10.04
C PRO A 252 -25.19 -18.04 -11.21
N ASP A 253 -26.17 -17.20 -10.95
CA ASP A 253 -27.04 -16.62 -11.98
C ASP A 253 -26.37 -15.42 -12.69
N TYR A 254 -25.61 -14.63 -11.95
CA TYR A 254 -24.96 -13.43 -12.47
C TYR A 254 -23.77 -13.74 -13.39
N ARG A 255 -22.89 -14.68 -13.01
CA ARG A 255 -21.63 -14.96 -13.76
C ARG A 255 -21.83 -15.38 -15.21
N PRO A 256 -22.79 -16.25 -15.59
CA PRO A 256 -23.02 -16.59 -16.98
C PRO A 256 -23.48 -15.37 -17.80
N LEU A 257 -24.43 -14.62 -17.27
CA LEU A 257 -24.96 -13.42 -17.91
C LEU A 257 -23.86 -12.35 -18.09
N HIS A 258 -23.06 -12.11 -17.06
CA HIS A 258 -21.92 -11.20 -17.12
C HIS A 258 -20.92 -11.61 -18.21
N ARG A 259 -20.56 -12.91 -18.31
CA ARG A 259 -19.67 -13.42 -19.35
C ARG A 259 -20.24 -13.22 -20.75
N GLN A 260 -21.55 -13.46 -20.92
CA GLN A 260 -22.22 -13.23 -22.21
C GLN A 260 -22.13 -11.76 -22.62
N VAL A 261 -22.53 -10.85 -21.72
CA VAL A 261 -22.52 -9.41 -21.99
C VAL A 261 -21.10 -8.90 -22.25
N ARG A 262 -20.11 -9.34 -21.47
CA ARG A 262 -18.70 -8.93 -21.68
C ARG A 262 -18.17 -9.35 -23.04
N ARG A 263 -18.57 -10.51 -23.57
CA ARG A 263 -18.20 -10.92 -24.93
C ARG A 263 -18.81 -9.99 -25.99
N VAL A 264 -20.07 -9.61 -25.80
CA VAL A 264 -20.77 -8.67 -26.68
C VAL A 264 -20.12 -7.29 -26.64
N GLU A 265 -19.89 -6.76 -25.43
CA GLU A 265 -19.21 -5.47 -25.24
C GLU A 265 -17.79 -5.46 -25.82
N ALA A 266 -17.05 -6.57 -25.70
CA ALA A 266 -15.70 -6.67 -26.27
C ALA A 266 -15.72 -6.60 -27.82
N ARG A 267 -16.74 -7.23 -28.45
CA ARG A 267 -16.94 -7.08 -29.90
C ARG A 267 -17.28 -5.64 -30.27
N GLY A 268 -18.25 -5.02 -29.55
CA GLY A 268 -18.63 -3.63 -29.74
C GLY A 268 -17.45 -2.66 -29.63
N ARG A 269 -16.59 -2.81 -28.61
CA ARG A 269 -15.39 -1.96 -28.46
C ARG A 269 -14.38 -2.09 -29.60
N ARG A 270 -14.25 -3.25 -30.22
CA ARG A 270 -13.39 -3.41 -31.41
C ARG A 270 -13.96 -2.64 -32.61
N THR A 271 -15.28 -2.71 -32.77
CA THR A 271 -15.99 -1.95 -33.80
C THR A 271 -15.94 -0.45 -33.52
N ASP A 272 -16.09 -0.02 -32.26
CA ASP A 272 -15.99 1.39 -31.84
C ASP A 272 -14.65 2.01 -32.23
N LYS A 273 -13.52 1.32 -31.96
CA LYS A 273 -12.17 1.79 -32.35
C LYS A 273 -12.04 2.00 -33.85
N ARG A 274 -12.61 1.08 -34.63
CA ARG A 274 -12.58 1.21 -36.09
C ARG A 274 -13.49 2.35 -36.59
N LEU A 275 -14.63 2.53 -35.96
CA LEU A 275 -15.54 3.63 -36.24
C LEU A 275 -14.89 4.98 -35.94
N GLU A 276 -14.23 5.14 -34.78
CA GLU A 276 -13.50 6.36 -34.43
C GLU A 276 -12.38 6.68 -35.43
N GLU A 277 -11.65 5.65 -35.88
CA GLU A 277 -10.60 5.80 -36.89
C GLU A 277 -11.18 6.26 -38.23
N LEU A 278 -12.27 5.65 -38.68
CA LEU A 278 -12.95 6.00 -39.92
C LEU A 278 -13.57 7.42 -39.83
N GLU A 279 -14.22 7.71 -38.73
CA GLU A 279 -14.78 9.06 -38.48
C GLU A 279 -13.71 10.15 -38.54
N ARG A 280 -12.54 9.89 -37.93
CA ARG A 280 -11.40 10.81 -38.02
C ARG A 280 -10.92 10.98 -39.45
N LYS A 281 -10.77 9.89 -40.22
CA LYS A 281 -10.36 9.93 -41.61
C LYS A 281 -11.35 10.69 -42.50
N ILE A 282 -12.63 10.45 -42.31
CA ILE A 282 -13.70 11.12 -43.06
C ILE A 282 -13.72 12.62 -42.73
N ARG A 283 -13.64 12.98 -41.43
CA ARG A 283 -13.67 14.37 -40.99
C ARG A 283 -12.47 15.19 -41.47
N ASN A 284 -11.28 14.58 -41.46
CA ASN A 284 -10.03 15.25 -41.81
C ASN A 284 -9.61 14.99 -43.28
N TRP A 285 -10.51 14.50 -44.10
CA TRP A 285 -10.22 14.07 -45.47
C TRP A 285 -9.45 15.10 -46.31
N SER A 286 -9.87 16.38 -46.22
CA SER A 286 -9.25 17.47 -47.01
C SER A 286 -7.93 17.99 -46.41
N VAL A 287 -7.58 17.60 -45.18
CA VAL A 287 -6.40 18.09 -44.44
C VAL A 287 -5.29 17.05 -44.33
N GLU A 288 -5.66 15.80 -44.07
CA GLU A 288 -4.71 14.68 -43.83
C GLU A 288 -4.60 13.72 -45.04
N TYR A 289 -5.58 13.73 -45.94
CA TYR A 289 -5.68 12.74 -47.02
C TYR A 289 -6.09 13.45 -48.33
N ASP A 290 -5.15 13.61 -49.24
CA ASP A 290 -5.39 14.22 -50.58
C ASP A 290 -5.65 13.09 -51.63
N GLY A 291 -6.63 12.22 -51.34
CA GLY A 291 -6.99 11.07 -52.16
C GLY A 291 -8.23 11.31 -53.03
N PRO A 292 -8.53 10.43 -54.00
CA PRO A 292 -9.70 10.53 -54.82
C PRO A 292 -11.01 10.38 -54.02
N GLU A 293 -12.04 11.15 -54.37
CA GLU A 293 -13.35 11.17 -53.68
C GLU A 293 -14.03 9.79 -53.60
N SER A 294 -13.68 8.89 -54.53
CA SER A 294 -14.12 7.49 -54.51
C SER A 294 -13.61 6.69 -53.31
N GLU A 295 -12.48 7.05 -52.70
CA GLU A 295 -11.98 6.43 -51.46
C GLU A 295 -12.71 6.95 -50.23
N LYS A 296 -13.07 8.21 -50.19
CA LYS A 296 -13.92 8.78 -49.14
C LYS A 296 -15.25 8.06 -49.06
N LEU A 297 -15.89 7.85 -50.20
CA LEU A 297 -17.14 7.07 -50.28
C LEU A 297 -17.01 5.63 -49.77
N LYS A 298 -15.84 5.01 -49.96
CA LYS A 298 -15.57 3.68 -49.37
C LYS A 298 -15.49 3.72 -47.85
N PHE A 299 -14.83 4.73 -47.27
CA PHE A 299 -14.78 4.88 -45.83
C PHE A 299 -16.13 5.21 -45.23
N GLU A 300 -16.95 6.04 -45.87
CA GLU A 300 -18.32 6.35 -45.46
C GLU A 300 -19.22 5.10 -45.54
N SER A 301 -19.08 4.27 -46.55
CA SER A 301 -19.81 3.01 -46.65
C SER A 301 -19.37 1.99 -45.60
N GLU A 302 -18.05 1.85 -45.35
CA GLU A 302 -17.51 1.01 -44.27
C GLU A 302 -18.02 1.48 -42.90
N PHE A 303 -18.03 2.79 -42.65
CA PHE A 303 -18.54 3.38 -41.44
C PHE A 303 -20.03 3.05 -41.21
N ALA A 304 -20.86 3.16 -42.24
CA ALA A 304 -22.28 2.83 -42.15
C ALA A 304 -22.50 1.34 -41.81
N VAL A 305 -21.77 0.42 -42.49
CA VAL A 305 -21.85 -1.03 -42.23
C VAL A 305 -21.43 -1.36 -40.80
N LEU A 306 -20.29 -0.82 -40.35
CA LEU A 306 -19.80 -1.07 -38.98
C LEU A 306 -20.71 -0.48 -37.92
N THR A 307 -21.39 0.65 -38.21
CA THR A 307 -22.38 1.22 -37.30
C THR A 307 -23.56 0.29 -37.12
N GLN A 308 -24.05 -0.30 -38.20
CA GLN A 308 -25.14 -1.27 -38.16
C GLN A 308 -24.73 -2.57 -37.45
N GLU A 309 -23.51 -3.06 -37.69
CA GLU A 309 -22.95 -4.21 -36.97
C GLU A 309 -22.84 -3.94 -35.46
N ARG A 310 -22.38 -2.76 -35.08
CA ARG A 310 -22.30 -2.33 -33.68
C ARG A 310 -23.67 -2.33 -32.99
N GLU A 311 -24.68 -1.77 -33.64
CA GLU A 311 -26.05 -1.79 -33.13
C GLU A 311 -26.58 -3.22 -33.00
N GLY A 312 -26.28 -4.07 -33.99
CA GLY A 312 -26.58 -5.50 -33.96
C GLY A 312 -25.91 -6.25 -32.79
N PHE A 313 -24.67 -5.88 -32.42
CA PHE A 313 -24.05 -6.46 -31.21
C PHE A 313 -24.71 -5.94 -29.95
N LEU A 314 -24.95 -4.64 -29.83
CA LEU A 314 -25.54 -4.08 -28.61
C LEU A 314 -26.96 -4.58 -28.37
N SER A 315 -27.73 -4.88 -29.40
CA SER A 315 -29.05 -5.46 -29.29
C SER A 315 -29.07 -6.89 -28.72
N GLN A 316 -27.90 -7.59 -28.74
CA GLN A 316 -27.75 -8.92 -28.12
C GLN A 316 -27.58 -8.86 -26.59
N ILE A 317 -27.45 -7.67 -26.02
CA ILE A 317 -27.41 -7.51 -24.54
C ILE A 317 -28.81 -7.71 -24.00
N PRO A 318 -29.02 -8.71 -23.13
CA PRO A 318 -30.34 -8.97 -22.56
C PRO A 318 -30.85 -7.77 -21.76
N GLY A 319 -32.13 -7.45 -21.87
CA GLY A 319 -32.75 -6.35 -21.10
C GLY A 319 -32.67 -6.55 -19.58
N THR A 320 -32.51 -7.78 -19.13
CA THR A 320 -32.31 -8.15 -17.71
C THR A 320 -30.92 -7.76 -17.18
N TRP A 321 -29.96 -7.45 -18.07
CA TRP A 321 -28.57 -7.16 -17.68
C TRP A 321 -28.44 -6.01 -16.68
N LYS A 322 -29.14 -4.92 -16.91
CA LYS A 322 -29.08 -3.76 -16.01
C LYS A 322 -29.48 -4.13 -14.58
N GLY A 323 -30.61 -4.82 -14.43
CA GLY A 323 -31.10 -5.30 -13.12
C GLY A 323 -30.14 -6.28 -12.45
N ALA A 324 -29.59 -7.22 -13.24
CA ALA A 324 -28.63 -8.18 -12.72
C ALA A 324 -27.32 -7.50 -12.28
N ARG A 325 -26.84 -6.54 -13.04
CA ARG A 325 -25.65 -5.75 -12.68
C ARG A 325 -25.88 -4.91 -11.43
N ASP A 326 -26.99 -4.22 -11.35
CA ASP A 326 -27.33 -3.37 -10.20
C ASP A 326 -27.48 -4.23 -8.94
N GLY A 327 -28.14 -5.40 -9.03
CA GLY A 327 -28.23 -6.36 -7.95
C GLY A 327 -26.88 -6.91 -7.47
N PHE A 328 -25.95 -7.16 -8.38
CA PHE A 328 -24.58 -7.55 -8.03
C PHE A 328 -23.82 -6.41 -7.33
N LEU A 329 -23.92 -5.20 -7.87
CA LEU A 329 -23.24 -4.03 -7.29
C LEU A 329 -23.75 -3.71 -5.89
N GLU A 330 -25.04 -3.82 -5.65
CA GLU A 330 -25.66 -3.63 -4.33
C GLU A 330 -25.10 -4.61 -3.30
N ARG A 331 -25.11 -5.92 -3.62
CA ARG A 331 -24.59 -6.98 -2.72
C ARG A 331 -23.09 -6.86 -2.49
N SER A 332 -22.34 -6.62 -3.54
CA SER A 332 -20.88 -6.38 -3.44
C SER A 332 -20.57 -5.15 -2.60
N LYS A 333 -21.34 -4.08 -2.72
CA LYS A 333 -21.19 -2.87 -1.90
C LYS A 333 -21.59 -3.12 -0.44
N ALA A 334 -22.63 -3.91 -0.19
CA ALA A 334 -23.03 -4.31 1.15
C ALA A 334 -21.90 -5.11 1.84
N LEU A 335 -21.36 -6.13 1.18
CA LEU A 335 -20.23 -6.92 1.71
C LEU A 335 -19.00 -6.04 1.99
N LYS A 336 -18.64 -5.14 1.07
CA LYS A 336 -17.53 -4.20 1.30
C LYS A 336 -17.76 -3.30 2.51
N LYS A 337 -18.99 -2.84 2.71
CA LYS A 337 -19.37 -1.97 3.84
C LYS A 337 -19.30 -2.72 5.17
N THR A 338 -19.81 -3.94 5.25
CA THR A 338 -19.76 -4.76 6.48
C THR A 338 -18.31 -5.12 6.83
N ARG A 339 -17.49 -5.56 5.87
CA ARG A 339 -16.05 -5.81 6.06
C ARG A 339 -15.30 -4.58 6.56
N LEU A 340 -15.55 -3.42 5.96
CA LEU A 340 -14.91 -2.17 6.39
C LEU A 340 -15.28 -1.81 7.82
N ARG A 341 -16.56 -1.95 8.19
CA ARG A 341 -17.04 -1.70 9.54
C ARG A 341 -16.40 -2.64 10.56
N TYR A 342 -16.35 -3.93 10.25
CA TYR A 342 -15.66 -4.93 11.08
C TYR A 342 -14.22 -4.54 11.33
N ARG A 343 -13.42 -4.31 10.27
CA ARG A 343 -12.00 -3.94 10.39
C ARG A 343 -11.80 -2.66 11.19
N GLN A 344 -12.53 -1.61 10.87
CA GLN A 344 -12.41 -0.33 11.61
C GLN A 344 -12.75 -0.48 13.10
N THR A 345 -13.69 -1.34 13.45
CA THR A 345 -14.06 -1.58 14.85
C THR A 345 -12.96 -2.35 15.57
N VAL A 346 -12.41 -3.40 14.96
CA VAL A 346 -11.31 -4.19 15.54
C VAL A 346 -10.04 -3.32 15.68
N ASP A 347 -9.67 -2.58 14.63
CA ASP A 347 -8.51 -1.69 14.65
C ASP A 347 -8.64 -0.61 15.76
N ALA A 348 -9.82 -0.03 15.91
CA ALA A 348 -10.07 0.98 16.93
C ALA A 348 -10.02 0.41 18.35
N ALA A 349 -10.52 -0.81 18.55
CA ALA A 349 -10.46 -1.51 19.81
C ALA A 349 -9.01 -1.76 20.23
N TYR A 350 -8.22 -2.35 19.36
CA TYR A 350 -6.80 -2.63 19.57
C TYR A 350 -5.99 -1.35 19.82
N ALA A 351 -6.10 -0.36 18.92
CA ALA A 351 -5.35 0.88 19.01
C ALA A 351 -5.57 1.65 20.32
N ASN A 352 -6.79 1.61 20.89
CA ASN A 352 -7.09 2.27 22.14
C ASN A 352 -6.36 1.63 23.34
N VAL A 353 -6.29 0.31 23.37
CA VAL A 353 -5.61 -0.46 24.43
C VAL A 353 -4.10 -0.28 24.33
N VAL A 354 -3.51 -0.54 23.15
CA VAL A 354 -2.06 -0.40 22.92
C VAL A 354 -1.57 1.02 23.19
N ARG A 355 -2.34 2.03 22.82
CA ARG A 355 -2.00 3.41 23.14
C ARG A 355 -1.94 3.65 24.64
N LEU A 356 -2.87 3.10 25.43
CA LEU A 356 -2.86 3.23 26.87
C LEU A 356 -1.69 2.46 27.48
N GLN A 357 -1.41 1.24 27.03
CA GLN A 357 -0.25 0.45 27.46
C GLN A 357 1.07 1.21 27.20
N GLY A 358 1.22 1.83 26.03
CA GLY A 358 2.38 2.67 25.72
C GLY A 358 2.52 3.87 26.66
N LEU A 359 1.41 4.52 27.05
CA LEU A 359 1.45 5.59 28.03
C LEU A 359 1.86 5.09 29.43
N ILE A 360 1.43 3.90 29.81
CA ILE A 360 1.75 3.27 31.10
C ILE A 360 3.21 2.80 31.11
N ALA A 361 3.69 2.20 30.02
CA ALA A 361 5.08 1.74 29.90
C ALA A 361 6.07 2.90 30.06
N ASP A 362 5.74 4.08 29.53
CA ASP A 362 6.56 5.29 29.64
C ASP A 362 6.49 5.99 31.03
N ALA A 363 5.80 5.42 32.02
CA ALA A 363 5.63 6.03 33.33
C ALA A 363 6.98 6.36 34.02
N GLU A 364 7.96 5.46 33.99
CA GLU A 364 9.28 5.67 34.59
C GLU A 364 10.08 6.73 33.83
N SER A 365 10.07 6.68 32.52
CA SER A 365 10.73 7.67 31.66
C SER A 365 10.17 9.07 31.89
N LEU A 366 8.86 9.17 32.17
CA LEU A 366 8.24 10.43 32.55
C LEU A 366 8.68 10.87 33.97
N ALA A 367 8.66 9.98 34.97
CA ALA A 367 8.97 10.31 36.36
C ALA A 367 10.39 10.85 36.56
N VAL A 368 11.37 10.33 35.80
CA VAL A 368 12.77 10.81 35.81
C VAL A 368 12.87 12.31 35.51
N LEU A 369 11.92 12.88 34.75
CA LEU A 369 11.94 14.30 34.35
C LEU A 369 11.40 15.26 35.45
N ASP A 370 10.97 14.75 36.60
CA ASP A 370 10.41 15.56 37.68
C ASP A 370 11.36 16.64 38.16
N LYS A 371 12.61 16.26 38.47
CA LYS A 371 13.66 17.21 38.92
C LYS A 371 13.95 18.27 37.86
N ASP A 372 14.03 17.89 36.62
CA ASP A 372 14.28 18.80 35.49
C ASP A 372 13.14 19.84 35.37
N LEU A 373 11.89 19.38 35.49
CA LEU A 373 10.72 20.25 35.32
C LEU A 373 10.51 21.22 36.50
N ILE A 374 10.62 20.74 37.73
CA ILE A 374 10.51 21.57 38.92
C ILE A 374 11.63 22.63 38.94
N GLY A 375 12.87 22.25 38.60
CA GLY A 375 14.00 23.15 38.55
C GLY A 375 13.83 24.31 37.55
N LEU A 376 13.00 24.16 36.51
CA LEU A 376 12.75 25.24 35.55
C LEU A 376 12.15 26.50 36.20
N THR A 377 11.35 26.39 37.22
CA THR A 377 10.75 27.53 37.91
C THR A 377 11.84 28.41 38.57
N GLN A 378 12.80 27.78 39.26
CA GLN A 378 13.94 28.47 39.88
C GLN A 378 14.88 29.08 38.83
N ILE A 379 15.15 28.33 37.72
CA ILE A 379 15.97 28.84 36.64
C ILE A 379 15.34 30.10 36.00
N VAL A 380 14.02 30.09 35.77
CA VAL A 380 13.33 31.25 35.18
C VAL A 380 13.33 32.44 36.14
N GLN A 381 13.26 32.24 37.44
CA GLN A 381 13.30 33.33 38.45
C GLN A 381 14.71 33.93 38.66
N ASN A 382 15.75 33.07 38.66
CA ASN A 382 17.06 33.44 39.14
C ASN A 382 18.13 33.57 38.04
N SER A 383 17.79 33.24 36.74
CA SER A 383 18.74 33.26 35.66
C SER A 383 18.39 34.27 34.56
N SER A 384 19.31 34.52 33.65
CA SER A 384 19.03 35.37 32.49
C SER A 384 17.95 34.76 31.58
N VAL A 385 17.18 35.62 30.93
CA VAL A 385 16.11 35.21 30.00
C VAL A 385 16.58 34.23 28.95
N LYS A 386 17.84 34.43 28.45
CA LYS A 386 18.47 33.57 27.44
C LYS A 386 18.73 32.18 28.03
N ALA A 387 19.24 32.07 29.24
CA ALA A 387 19.46 30.80 29.93
C ALA A 387 18.14 30.06 30.24
N ALA A 388 17.11 30.79 30.70
CA ALA A 388 15.79 30.25 30.95
C ALA A 388 15.15 29.65 29.67
N ILE A 389 15.24 30.36 28.55
CA ILE A 389 14.76 29.85 27.24
C ILE A 389 15.51 28.58 26.82
N ALA A 390 16.83 28.52 27.02
CA ALA A 390 17.64 27.35 26.69
C ALA A 390 17.25 26.13 27.56
N ALA A 391 17.11 26.34 28.90
CA ALA A 391 16.71 25.29 29.82
C ALA A 391 15.33 24.71 29.46
N ILE A 392 14.33 25.57 29.20
CA ILE A 392 12.98 25.13 28.81
C ILE A 392 13.07 24.30 27.52
N LYS A 393 13.87 24.69 26.51
CA LYS A 393 14.02 23.97 25.26
C LYS A 393 14.59 22.55 25.45
N VAL A 394 15.52 22.39 26.39
CA VAL A 394 16.09 21.07 26.72
C VAL A 394 15.02 20.15 27.30
N VAL A 395 14.22 20.63 28.25
CA VAL A 395 13.14 19.84 28.87
C VAL A 395 12.02 19.55 27.85
N GLU A 396 11.67 20.52 26.99
CA GLU A 396 10.73 20.29 25.87
C GLU A 396 11.19 19.15 24.94
N LYS A 397 12.52 19.06 24.67
CA LYS A 397 13.07 17.99 23.85
C LYS A 397 12.98 16.65 24.54
N LYS A 398 13.33 16.56 25.83
CA LYS A 398 13.22 15.34 26.63
C LYS A 398 11.76 14.85 26.71
N LEU A 399 10.82 15.76 27.02
CA LEU A 399 9.39 15.45 27.02
C LEU A 399 8.87 15.00 25.64
N GLY A 400 9.48 15.47 24.57
CA GLY A 400 9.08 15.06 23.22
C GLY A 400 9.35 13.58 22.88
N ALA A 401 10.21 12.92 23.65
CA ALA A 401 10.52 11.51 23.54
C ALA A 401 9.59 10.59 24.37
N VAL A 402 8.75 11.18 25.25
CA VAL A 402 7.84 10.43 26.14
C VAL A 402 6.41 10.49 25.58
N ALA A 403 5.79 9.36 25.39
CA ALA A 403 4.43 9.27 24.86
C ALA A 403 3.44 10.04 25.75
N GLY A 404 2.46 10.74 25.15
CA GLY A 404 1.39 11.45 25.82
C GLY A 404 1.80 12.74 26.56
N SER A 405 3.06 13.18 26.50
CA SER A 405 3.56 14.39 27.18
C SER A 405 3.18 15.71 26.49
N SER A 406 2.43 15.69 25.40
CA SER A 406 2.12 16.84 24.54
C SER A 406 1.44 18.00 25.26
N LYS A 407 0.57 17.73 26.24
CA LYS A 407 -0.10 18.77 27.06
C LYS A 407 0.91 19.52 27.91
N VAL A 408 1.82 18.81 28.57
CA VAL A 408 2.91 19.40 29.40
C VAL A 408 3.85 20.21 28.51
N LYS A 409 4.32 19.61 27.42
CA LYS A 409 5.18 20.28 26.44
C LYS A 409 4.55 21.56 25.87
N SER A 410 3.22 21.56 25.63
CA SER A 410 2.50 22.75 25.18
C SER A 410 2.59 23.90 26.20
N GLN A 411 2.50 23.62 27.48
CA GLN A 411 2.63 24.66 28.53
C GLN A 411 4.07 25.20 28.57
N LEU A 412 5.08 24.35 28.50
CA LEU A 412 6.47 24.79 28.39
C LEU A 412 6.72 25.67 27.14
N SER A 413 6.17 25.30 26.02
CA SER A 413 6.26 26.10 24.79
C SER A 413 5.59 27.47 24.94
N LYS A 414 4.46 27.55 25.65
CA LYS A 414 3.80 28.83 25.97
C LYS A 414 4.65 29.68 26.92
N ALA A 415 5.27 29.09 27.94
CA ALA A 415 6.20 29.76 28.84
C ALA A 415 7.40 30.33 28.06
N ARG A 416 8.04 29.51 27.25
CA ARG A 416 9.17 29.93 26.37
C ARG A 416 8.80 31.07 25.42
N ARG A 417 7.60 31.01 24.81
CA ARG A 417 7.10 32.10 23.94
C ARG A 417 6.85 33.39 24.71
N ALA A 418 6.43 33.32 25.98
CA ALA A 418 6.24 34.51 26.83
C ALA A 418 7.57 35.20 27.10
N LEU A 419 8.66 34.42 27.28
CA LEU A 419 10.00 34.95 27.52
C LEU A 419 10.67 35.52 26.24
N LYS A 420 10.32 34.99 25.07
CA LYS A 420 10.88 35.45 23.78
C LYS A 420 10.35 36.79 23.27
N LYS A 421 9.37 37.42 23.93
CA LYS A 421 8.82 38.69 23.50
C LYS A 421 9.83 39.83 23.66
N LYS A 422 9.70 40.93 22.91
CA LYS A 422 10.55 42.14 23.03
C LYS A 422 10.63 42.62 24.47
N THR A 423 9.49 42.57 25.20
CA THR A 423 9.42 42.74 26.68
C THR A 423 9.06 41.36 27.24
N PRO A 424 9.99 40.64 27.89
CA PRO A 424 9.76 39.33 28.47
C PRO A 424 8.68 39.40 29.57
N LYS A 425 7.64 38.56 29.45
CA LYS A 425 6.53 38.50 30.42
C LYS A 425 6.79 37.38 31.42
N MET A 426 7.57 37.67 32.48
CA MET A 426 7.99 36.69 33.48
C MET A 426 6.82 36.03 34.17
N ASP A 427 5.86 36.82 34.69
CA ASP A 427 4.70 36.30 35.42
C ASP A 427 3.88 35.34 34.56
N LYS A 428 3.73 35.65 33.27
CA LYS A 428 3.02 34.79 32.33
C LYS A 428 3.80 33.50 32.07
N ALA A 429 5.10 33.55 32.00
CA ALA A 429 5.96 32.36 31.83
C ALA A 429 5.89 31.47 33.06
N LEU A 430 5.99 32.04 34.29
CA LEU A 430 5.85 31.31 35.55
C LEU A 430 4.47 30.67 35.69
N LYS A 431 3.40 31.38 35.31
CA LYS A 431 2.04 30.83 35.30
C LYS A 431 1.92 29.60 34.39
N HIS A 432 2.51 29.63 33.21
CA HIS A 432 2.50 28.48 32.30
C HIS A 432 3.37 27.33 32.83
N LEU A 433 4.52 27.61 33.43
CA LEU A 433 5.36 26.60 34.08
C LEU A 433 4.63 25.91 35.24
N SER A 434 4.00 26.65 36.12
CA SER A 434 3.23 26.07 37.24
C SER A 434 2.08 25.19 36.74
N GLN A 435 1.38 25.61 35.71
CA GLN A 435 0.38 24.77 35.04
C GLN A 435 0.99 23.51 34.42
N GLY A 436 2.17 23.64 33.82
CA GLY A 436 2.93 22.51 33.24
C GLY A 436 3.33 21.50 34.31
N VAL A 437 3.87 21.96 35.45
CA VAL A 437 4.23 21.11 36.60
C VAL A 437 3.01 20.38 37.15
N LYS A 438 1.90 21.09 37.37
CA LYS A 438 0.68 20.47 37.86
C LYS A 438 0.14 19.39 36.96
N LEU A 439 0.12 19.62 35.63
CA LEU A 439 -0.27 18.62 34.65
C LEU A 439 0.68 17.42 34.67
N PHE A 440 1.99 17.67 34.74
CA PHE A 440 3.01 16.63 34.80
C PHE A 440 2.82 15.74 36.06
N GLN A 441 2.67 16.33 37.22
CA GLN A 441 2.42 15.57 38.46
C GLN A 441 1.16 14.71 38.37
N THR A 442 0.10 15.24 37.75
CA THR A 442 -1.12 14.47 37.48
C THR A 442 -0.84 13.28 36.55
N GLU A 443 -0.08 13.50 35.48
CA GLU A 443 0.29 12.43 34.51
C GLU A 443 1.15 11.35 35.18
N VAL A 444 2.15 11.73 35.99
CA VAL A 444 3.01 10.78 36.71
C VAL A 444 2.19 9.97 37.73
N ALA A 445 1.31 10.61 38.48
CA ALA A 445 0.52 9.95 39.52
C ALA A 445 -0.36 8.81 38.96
N TRP A 446 -1.18 9.12 37.95
CA TRP A 446 -2.06 8.09 37.40
C TRP A 446 -1.32 7.00 36.62
N ARG A 447 -0.23 7.33 35.90
CA ARG A 447 0.55 6.35 35.18
C ARG A 447 1.29 5.39 36.08
N SER A 448 1.86 5.88 37.18
CA SER A 448 2.52 5.02 38.17
C SER A 448 1.54 4.04 38.82
N ARG A 449 0.32 4.49 39.15
CA ARG A 449 -0.74 3.61 39.65
C ARG A 449 -1.19 2.61 38.59
N ALA A 450 -1.42 3.07 37.36
CA ALA A 450 -1.82 2.21 36.27
C ALA A 450 -0.75 1.15 35.90
N LYS A 451 0.54 1.47 36.08
CA LYS A 451 1.62 0.50 35.86
C LYS A 451 1.52 -0.68 36.84
N SER A 452 1.15 -0.45 38.09
CA SER A 452 0.99 -1.52 39.08
C SER A 452 -0.33 -2.27 38.97
N GLU A 453 -1.41 -1.61 38.55
CA GLU A 453 -2.77 -2.16 38.63
C GLU A 453 -3.33 -2.62 37.26
N LEU A 454 -2.95 -1.97 36.15
CA LEU A 454 -3.54 -2.21 34.84
C LEU A 454 -2.60 -2.87 33.83
N LEU A 455 -1.27 -2.69 33.94
CA LEU A 455 -0.36 -3.16 32.88
C LEU A 455 -0.45 -4.68 32.68
N GLY A 456 -0.39 -5.45 33.77
CA GLY A 456 -0.50 -6.90 33.68
C GLY A 456 -1.85 -7.40 33.14
N PRO A 457 -2.99 -6.94 33.70
CA PRO A 457 -4.30 -7.30 33.14
C PRO A 457 -4.53 -6.88 31.70
N LEU A 458 -3.95 -5.76 31.24
CA LEU A 458 -4.05 -5.33 29.84
C LEU A 458 -3.11 -6.12 28.91
N GLN A 459 -1.96 -6.59 29.37
CA GLN A 459 -1.10 -7.52 28.61
C GLN A 459 -1.81 -8.85 28.38
N ASN A 460 -2.45 -9.40 29.41
CA ASN A 460 -3.26 -10.61 29.27
C ASN A 460 -4.50 -10.43 28.36
N TYR A 461 -4.89 -9.21 28.08
CA TYR A 461 -5.95 -8.89 27.12
C TYR A 461 -5.41 -8.84 25.68
N ASP A 462 -4.14 -8.53 25.50
CA ASP A 462 -3.46 -8.42 24.21
C ASP A 462 -3.09 -9.82 23.66
N ASP A 463 -2.74 -10.75 24.57
CA ASP A 463 -2.45 -12.16 24.27
C ASP A 463 -3.75 -12.94 23.93
#